data_a7b3e8d70c147d54220f5ccd6af8ca85
#
_entry.id   a7b3e8d70c147d54220f5ccd6af8ca85
#
_cell.length_a   1.000
_cell.length_b   1.000
_cell.length_c   1.000
_cell.angle_alpha   90.00
_cell.angle_beta   90.00
_cell.angle_gamma   90.00
#
_symmetry.space_group_name_H-M   'P 1'
#
loop_
_entity.id
_entity.type
_entity.pdbx_description
1 polymer ?
#
loop_
_entity_poly.entity_id
_entity_poly.type
_entity_poly.pdbx_seq_one_letter_code
_entity_poly.pdbx_strand_id
1 'polypeptide(L)'
;LHRYSEVLGLPVICAADGKNLGIIKDIIFCPKEKSVVAFLIERKGYNIRKRVVFASDVLSLGKDALIVNDADDVKDLKKVQNRPEFKDKWDILGLPIYTKTGEDLGIAKDVLFDLRHGKIDGIEVSDGLLQDIVKGRSVLPLIGKVEFGEENILVDSEAVEEMMETGGGIKNLIEGNKKVQRKG
;
A
#
# COMPACT_ATOMS: atom_id res chain seq x y z
N LEU A 1 -10.46 -1.63 0.98
CA LEU A 1 -9.22 -1.44 1.72
C LEU A 1 -8.47 -2.75 1.79
N HIS A 2 -7.19 -2.75 1.41
CA HIS A 2 -6.32 -3.92 1.38
C HIS A 2 -5.10 -3.66 2.24
N ARG A 3 -4.45 -4.73 2.72
CA ARG A 3 -3.15 -4.70 3.38
C ARG A 3 -2.09 -5.25 2.43
N TYR A 4 -0.93 -4.63 2.42
CA TYR A 4 0.20 -5.13 1.64
C TYR A 4 0.50 -6.61 1.96
N SER A 5 0.60 -6.96 3.24
CA SER A 5 0.91 -8.32 3.68
C SER A 5 -0.13 -9.36 3.26
N GLU A 6 -1.42 -9.00 3.19
CA GLU A 6 -2.51 -9.88 2.79
C GLU A 6 -2.59 -10.11 1.28
N VAL A 7 -2.05 -9.19 0.51
CA VAL A 7 -2.09 -9.24 -0.97
C VAL A 7 -0.93 -10.04 -1.54
N LEU A 8 0.19 -10.14 -0.81
CA LEU A 8 1.34 -10.94 -1.23
C LEU A 8 0.96 -12.42 -1.37
N GLY A 9 1.41 -13.02 -2.47
CA GLY A 9 1.16 -14.44 -2.77
C GLY A 9 -0.19 -14.70 -3.44
N LEU A 10 -1.09 -13.72 -3.54
CA LEU A 10 -2.36 -13.90 -4.26
C LEU A 10 -2.10 -14.21 -5.74
N PRO A 11 -2.88 -15.12 -6.35
CA PRO A 11 -2.80 -15.41 -7.77
C PRO A 11 -3.29 -14.22 -8.60
N VAL A 12 -2.69 -14.06 -9.78
CA VAL A 12 -3.10 -13.11 -10.81
C VAL A 12 -3.81 -13.88 -11.90
N ILE A 13 -5.10 -13.62 -12.11
CA ILE A 13 -5.96 -14.36 -13.02
C ILE A 13 -6.38 -13.46 -14.19
N CYS A 14 -6.26 -14.00 -15.39
CA CYS A 14 -6.76 -13.39 -16.61
C CYS A 14 -8.26 -13.62 -16.73
N ALA A 15 -9.08 -12.57 -16.86
CA ALA A 15 -10.52 -12.68 -17.02
C ALA A 15 -10.91 -13.26 -18.39
N ALA A 16 -10.13 -12.99 -19.44
CA ALA A 16 -10.43 -13.42 -20.80
C ALA A 16 -10.43 -14.96 -20.98
N ASP A 17 -9.53 -15.67 -20.28
CA ASP A 17 -9.35 -17.12 -20.48
C ASP A 17 -9.20 -17.94 -19.19
N GLY A 18 -9.30 -17.29 -18.02
CA GLY A 18 -9.19 -17.93 -16.70
C GLY A 18 -7.78 -18.40 -16.33
N LYS A 19 -6.76 -18.07 -17.12
CA LYS A 19 -5.39 -18.51 -16.84
C LYS A 19 -4.79 -17.83 -15.64
N ASN A 20 -4.01 -18.58 -14.85
CA ASN A 20 -3.17 -18.06 -13.81
C ASN A 20 -1.87 -17.52 -14.44
N LEU A 21 -1.65 -16.22 -14.33
CA LEU A 21 -0.50 -15.50 -14.90
C LEU A 21 0.70 -15.45 -13.94
N GLY A 22 0.52 -15.82 -12.67
CA GLY A 22 1.53 -15.82 -11.63
C GLY A 22 0.95 -15.45 -10.27
N ILE A 23 1.83 -15.05 -9.35
CA ILE A 23 1.45 -14.57 -8.01
C ILE A 23 2.02 -13.18 -7.78
N ILE A 24 1.37 -12.41 -6.93
CA ILE A 24 1.88 -11.12 -6.46
C ILE A 24 3.09 -11.36 -5.57
N LYS A 25 4.24 -10.85 -5.99
CA LYS A 25 5.50 -10.95 -5.24
C LYS A 25 5.74 -9.72 -4.38
N ASP A 26 5.32 -8.57 -4.88
CA ASP A 26 5.55 -7.28 -4.24
C ASP A 26 4.60 -6.22 -4.79
N ILE A 27 4.50 -5.09 -4.10
CA ILE A 27 3.73 -3.92 -4.55
C ILE A 27 4.70 -2.74 -4.69
N ILE A 28 4.61 -2.05 -5.80
CA ILE A 28 5.39 -0.86 -6.07
C ILE A 28 4.56 0.35 -5.70
N PHE A 29 5.02 1.08 -4.69
CA PHE A 29 4.43 2.34 -4.23
C PHE A 29 5.18 3.54 -4.79
N CYS A 30 4.47 4.65 -4.98
CA CYS A 30 5.04 5.98 -5.09
C CYS A 30 4.69 6.76 -3.82
N PRO A 31 5.59 6.81 -2.82
CA PRO A 31 5.31 7.48 -1.55
C PRO A 31 5.03 8.98 -1.73
N LYS A 32 5.72 9.63 -2.66
CA LYS A 32 5.51 11.05 -3.00
C LYS A 32 4.07 11.35 -3.43
N GLU A 33 3.49 10.48 -4.25
CA GLU A 33 2.09 10.58 -4.72
C GLU A 33 1.11 9.87 -3.77
N LYS A 34 1.62 9.21 -2.73
CA LYS A 34 0.86 8.35 -1.81
C LYS A 34 -0.02 7.37 -2.58
N SER A 35 0.58 6.68 -3.55
CA SER A 35 -0.18 5.84 -4.49
C SER A 35 0.45 4.47 -4.72
N VAL A 36 -0.41 3.52 -5.11
CA VAL A 36 -0.02 2.21 -5.63
C VAL A 36 0.25 2.36 -7.12
N VAL A 37 1.46 2.03 -7.56
CA VAL A 37 1.88 2.12 -8.97
C VAL A 37 1.61 0.82 -9.71
N ALA A 38 2.11 -0.29 -9.18
CA ALA A 38 2.06 -1.58 -9.84
C ALA A 38 2.24 -2.74 -8.87
N PHE A 39 1.88 -3.93 -9.32
CA PHE A 39 2.12 -5.20 -8.65
C PHE A 39 3.24 -5.94 -9.38
N LEU A 40 4.29 -6.34 -8.66
CA LEU A 40 5.35 -7.19 -9.17
C LEU A 40 4.85 -8.64 -9.20
N ILE A 41 4.90 -9.27 -10.37
CA ILE A 41 4.36 -10.60 -10.58
C ILE A 41 5.50 -11.61 -10.79
N GLU A 42 5.43 -12.71 -10.07
CA GLU A 42 6.32 -13.86 -10.22
C GLU A 42 5.56 -15.06 -10.80
N ARG A 43 6.14 -15.75 -11.77
CA ARG A 43 5.62 -17.02 -12.29
C ARG A 43 6.57 -18.14 -11.88
N LYS A 44 6.05 -19.20 -11.32
CA LYS A 44 6.84 -20.41 -11.02
C LYS A 44 7.37 -21.01 -12.33
N GLY A 45 8.69 -21.19 -12.44
CA GLY A 45 9.33 -21.80 -13.59
C GLY A 45 10.76 -21.29 -13.83
N TYR A 46 11.44 -21.88 -14.83
CA TYR A 46 12.90 -21.73 -15.09
C TYR A 46 13.35 -20.33 -15.54
N ASN A 47 12.46 -19.44 -15.92
CA ASN A 47 12.78 -18.06 -16.29
C ASN A 47 12.08 -17.08 -15.35
N ILE A 48 12.81 -16.62 -14.33
CA ILE A 48 12.38 -15.58 -13.41
C ILE A 48 12.46 -14.22 -14.13
N ARG A 49 11.57 -13.99 -15.09
CA ARG A 49 11.38 -12.64 -15.63
C ARG A 49 10.52 -11.85 -14.65
N LYS A 50 11.04 -10.77 -14.15
CA LYS A 50 10.27 -9.83 -13.34
C LYS A 50 9.21 -9.18 -14.23
N ARG A 51 7.97 -9.35 -13.89
CA ARG A 51 6.80 -8.81 -14.60
C ARG A 51 6.00 -7.93 -13.68
N VAL A 52 5.24 -7.01 -14.25
CA VAL A 52 4.40 -6.08 -13.50
C VAL A 52 3.02 -5.97 -14.13
N VAL A 53 2.03 -5.70 -13.28
CA VAL A 53 0.71 -5.22 -13.64
C VAL A 53 0.57 -3.82 -13.04
N PHE A 54 0.27 -2.81 -13.86
CA PHE A 54 -0.01 -1.48 -13.34
C PHE A 54 -1.33 -1.48 -12.56
N ALA A 55 -1.41 -0.66 -11.52
CA ALA A 55 -2.63 -0.52 -10.73
C ALA A 55 -3.84 -0.11 -11.60
N SER A 56 -3.59 0.70 -12.63
CA SER A 56 -4.60 1.12 -13.62
C SER A 56 -5.13 -0.02 -14.51
N ASP A 57 -4.34 -1.08 -14.68
CA ASP A 57 -4.68 -2.22 -15.56
C ASP A 57 -5.37 -3.35 -14.76
N VAL A 58 -5.50 -3.19 -13.43
CA VAL A 58 -6.20 -4.15 -12.57
C VAL A 58 -7.70 -3.97 -12.70
N LEU A 59 -8.40 -5.03 -13.10
CA LEU A 59 -9.85 -5.06 -13.15
C LEU A 59 -10.46 -5.11 -11.75
N SER A 60 -9.92 -5.98 -10.89
CA SER A 60 -10.31 -6.05 -9.48
C SER A 60 -9.24 -6.72 -8.61
N LEU A 61 -9.19 -6.32 -7.34
CA LEU A 61 -8.40 -6.98 -6.31
C LEU A 61 -9.36 -7.45 -5.21
N GLY A 62 -9.50 -8.76 -5.10
CA GLY A 62 -10.28 -9.42 -4.06
C GLY A 62 -9.39 -9.91 -2.92
N LYS A 63 -9.99 -10.63 -1.98
CA LYS A 63 -9.27 -11.27 -0.89
C LYS A 63 -8.44 -12.50 -1.33
N ASP A 64 -8.80 -13.12 -2.46
CA ASP A 64 -8.24 -14.40 -2.89
C ASP A 64 -7.51 -14.32 -4.24
N ALA A 65 -7.66 -13.22 -5.00
CA ALA A 65 -7.03 -13.04 -6.31
C ALA A 65 -6.99 -11.58 -6.76
N LEU A 66 -6.01 -11.27 -7.62
CA LEU A 66 -5.99 -10.09 -8.47
C LEU A 66 -6.45 -10.50 -9.87
N ILE A 67 -7.39 -9.76 -10.43
CA ILE A 67 -7.95 -10.01 -11.75
C ILE A 67 -7.49 -8.92 -12.72
N VAL A 68 -7.01 -9.33 -13.89
CA VAL A 68 -6.72 -8.47 -15.05
C VAL A 68 -7.62 -8.83 -16.22
N ASN A 69 -7.82 -7.92 -17.17
CA ASN A 69 -8.66 -8.20 -18.32
C ASN A 69 -8.00 -9.21 -19.26
N ASP A 70 -6.73 -8.97 -19.61
CA ASP A 70 -5.97 -9.75 -20.58
C ASP A 70 -4.58 -10.12 -20.06
N ALA A 71 -3.99 -11.17 -20.66
CA ALA A 71 -2.61 -11.57 -20.34
C ALA A 71 -1.57 -10.50 -20.72
N ASP A 72 -1.88 -9.65 -21.69
CA ASP A 72 -1.02 -8.53 -22.12
C ASP A 72 -0.98 -7.38 -21.10
N ASP A 73 -1.85 -7.35 -20.11
CA ASP A 73 -1.78 -6.42 -18.97
C ASP A 73 -0.55 -6.72 -18.09
N VAL A 74 -0.04 -7.96 -18.14
CA VAL A 74 1.18 -8.38 -17.44
C VAL A 74 2.41 -8.07 -18.30
N LYS A 75 3.11 -6.98 -18.01
CA LYS A 75 4.23 -6.46 -18.79
C LYS A 75 5.59 -6.91 -18.24
N ASP A 76 6.59 -7.03 -19.13
CA ASP A 76 7.98 -7.25 -18.69
C ASP A 76 8.50 -5.98 -18.00
N LEU A 77 8.97 -6.12 -16.76
CA LEU A 77 9.48 -4.99 -15.96
C LEU A 77 10.61 -4.24 -16.70
N LYS A 78 11.50 -4.96 -17.40
CA LYS A 78 12.61 -4.33 -18.14
C LYS A 78 12.13 -3.36 -19.22
N LYS A 79 10.95 -3.61 -19.81
CA LYS A 79 10.39 -2.74 -20.84
C LYS A 79 9.75 -1.47 -20.28
N VAL A 80 9.37 -1.48 -19.00
CA VAL A 80 8.60 -0.39 -18.38
C VAL A 80 9.32 0.30 -17.23
N GLN A 81 10.43 -0.24 -16.73
CA GLN A 81 11.16 0.28 -15.55
C GLN A 81 11.65 1.73 -15.67
N ASN A 82 11.77 2.25 -16.89
CA ASN A 82 12.21 3.63 -17.15
C ASN A 82 11.04 4.62 -17.18
N ARG A 83 9.81 4.17 -16.95
CA ARG A 83 8.66 5.07 -16.88
C ARG A 83 8.76 5.99 -15.66
N PRO A 84 8.23 7.22 -15.75
CA PRO A 84 8.27 8.19 -14.65
C PRO A 84 7.72 7.65 -13.34
N GLU A 85 6.69 6.81 -13.40
CA GLU A 85 6.01 6.23 -12.23
C GLU A 85 6.92 5.36 -11.37
N PHE A 86 8.04 4.86 -11.93
CA PHE A 86 9.02 4.06 -11.21
C PHE A 86 10.21 4.85 -10.64
N LYS A 87 10.31 6.15 -10.94
CA LYS A 87 11.47 6.97 -10.53
C LYS A 87 11.50 7.25 -9.04
N ASP A 88 10.33 7.50 -8.46
CA ASP A 88 10.17 7.89 -7.06
C ASP A 88 9.67 6.70 -6.20
N LYS A 89 9.99 5.45 -6.60
CA LYS A 89 9.65 4.26 -5.83
C LYS A 89 10.73 3.99 -4.79
N TRP A 90 10.31 3.72 -3.58
CA TRP A 90 11.16 3.13 -2.54
C TRP A 90 10.31 2.33 -1.56
N ASP A 91 10.98 1.54 -0.73
CA ASP A 91 10.32 0.70 0.24
C ASP A 91 9.79 1.56 1.39
N ILE A 92 8.53 1.37 1.73
CA ILE A 92 7.90 2.01 2.89
C ILE A 92 8.12 1.15 4.14
N LEU A 93 8.07 -0.18 3.96
CA LEU A 93 8.16 -1.12 5.06
C LEU A 93 9.53 -1.09 5.73
N GLY A 94 9.51 -1.12 7.07
CA GLY A 94 10.72 -1.08 7.87
C GLY A 94 11.28 0.32 8.12
N LEU A 95 10.74 1.37 7.47
CA LEU A 95 11.17 2.73 7.74
C LEU A 95 10.76 3.17 9.15
N PRO A 96 11.66 3.79 9.91
CA PRO A 96 11.33 4.44 11.17
C PRO A 96 10.41 5.64 10.93
N ILE A 97 9.51 5.86 11.87
CA ILE A 97 8.53 6.95 11.83
C ILE A 97 8.78 7.89 12.99
N TYR A 98 8.98 9.16 12.70
CA TYR A 98 9.18 10.19 13.70
C TYR A 98 8.18 11.32 13.55
N THR A 99 7.82 11.94 14.68
CA THR A 99 7.15 13.25 14.63
C THR A 99 8.16 14.31 14.19
N LYS A 100 7.69 15.43 13.65
CA LYS A 100 8.56 16.59 13.36
C LYS A 100 9.14 17.22 14.61
N THR A 101 8.64 16.89 15.80
CA THR A 101 9.17 17.28 17.10
C THR A 101 10.25 16.31 17.61
N GLY A 102 10.53 15.22 16.88
CA GLY A 102 11.61 14.27 17.16
C GLY A 102 11.21 13.08 18.05
N GLU A 103 9.92 12.81 18.22
CA GLU A 103 9.43 11.64 18.95
C GLU A 103 9.40 10.41 18.04
N ASP A 104 9.87 9.28 18.54
CA ASP A 104 9.85 7.98 17.83
C ASP A 104 8.46 7.35 17.97
N LEU A 105 7.82 7.12 16.84
CA LEU A 105 6.51 6.46 16.77
C LEU A 105 6.60 4.95 16.48
N GLY A 106 7.79 4.44 16.17
CA GLY A 106 8.02 3.06 15.78
C GLY A 106 8.39 2.92 14.31
N ILE A 107 8.13 1.76 13.72
CA ILE A 107 8.47 1.45 12.32
C ILE A 107 7.24 1.03 11.51
N ALA A 108 7.27 1.32 10.22
CA ALA A 108 6.23 0.92 9.27
C ALA A 108 6.22 -0.61 9.11
N LYS A 109 5.13 -1.26 9.52
CA LYS A 109 4.95 -2.72 9.49
C LYS A 109 4.15 -3.21 8.30
N ASP A 110 3.14 -2.44 7.92
CA ASP A 110 2.25 -2.78 6.83
C ASP A 110 1.72 -1.51 6.18
N VAL A 111 1.25 -1.62 4.94
CA VAL A 111 0.66 -0.51 4.19
C VAL A 111 -0.78 -0.86 3.88
N LEU A 112 -1.68 0.06 4.22
CA LEU A 112 -3.10 -0.02 3.89
C LEU A 112 -3.39 0.84 2.66
N PHE A 113 -4.07 0.29 1.68
CA PHE A 113 -4.38 1.00 0.44
C PHE A 113 -5.76 0.65 -0.12
N ASP A 114 -6.35 1.56 -0.87
CA ASP A 114 -7.56 1.33 -1.66
C ASP A 114 -7.24 1.43 -3.15
N LEU A 115 -7.31 0.29 -3.84
CA LEU A 115 -7.00 0.22 -5.26
C LEU A 115 -8.03 0.95 -6.15
N ARG A 116 -9.28 1.12 -5.69
CA ARG A 116 -10.30 1.88 -6.43
C ARG A 116 -9.88 3.32 -6.68
N HIS A 117 -9.13 3.90 -5.75
CA HIS A 117 -8.57 5.25 -5.86
C HIS A 117 -7.07 5.23 -6.14
N GLY A 118 -6.44 4.04 -6.12
CA GLY A 118 -4.99 3.87 -6.29
C GLY A 118 -4.18 4.54 -5.18
N LYS A 119 -4.75 4.77 -3.99
CA LYS A 119 -4.12 5.54 -2.90
C LYS A 119 -3.73 4.67 -1.72
N ILE A 120 -2.67 5.11 -1.04
CA ILE A 120 -2.29 4.61 0.28
C ILE A 120 -3.15 5.37 1.29
N ASP A 121 -3.90 4.64 2.12
CA ASP A 121 -4.79 5.22 3.13
C ASP A 121 -4.13 5.30 4.51
N GLY A 122 -3.17 4.41 4.80
CA GLY A 122 -2.49 4.40 6.09
C GLY A 122 -1.30 3.46 6.16
N ILE A 123 -0.56 3.59 7.24
CA ILE A 123 0.57 2.74 7.58
C ILE A 123 0.30 2.09 8.94
N GLU A 124 0.39 0.78 9.00
CA GLU A 124 0.41 0.07 10.29
C GLU A 124 1.78 0.25 10.92
N VAL A 125 1.79 0.67 12.17
CA VAL A 125 3.00 0.98 12.93
C VAL A 125 3.27 -0.14 13.93
N SER A 126 4.53 -0.54 14.07
CA SER A 126 4.94 -1.46 15.12
C SER A 126 4.95 -0.77 16.48
N ASP A 127 5.00 -1.60 17.51
CA ASP A 127 5.14 -1.25 18.90
C ASP A 127 6.24 -0.17 19.14
N GLY A 128 5.83 1.10 19.13
CA GLY A 128 6.61 2.24 19.56
C GLY A 128 6.10 2.76 20.91
N LEU A 129 6.33 4.04 21.20
CA LEU A 129 5.85 4.73 22.43
C LEU A 129 4.32 4.68 22.65
N LEU A 130 3.59 4.18 21.64
CA LEU A 130 2.11 4.07 21.66
C LEU A 130 1.62 2.78 22.34
N GLN A 131 2.48 1.91 22.84
CA GLN A 131 2.09 0.66 23.53
C GLN A 131 1.14 0.89 24.71
N ASP A 132 1.23 2.03 25.38
CA ASP A 132 0.42 2.32 26.56
C ASP A 132 -0.99 2.83 26.25
N ILE A 133 -1.31 3.16 24.98
CA ILE A 133 -2.52 3.90 24.64
C ILE A 133 -3.58 3.02 23.97
N VAL A 134 -3.20 1.99 23.21
CA VAL A 134 -4.19 1.21 22.45
C VAL A 134 -3.89 -0.29 22.47
N LYS A 135 -4.82 -1.07 22.97
CA LYS A 135 -4.85 -2.53 22.76
C LYS A 135 -5.24 -2.81 21.31
N GLY A 136 -4.29 -2.77 20.39
CA GLY A 136 -4.55 -3.06 18.97
C GLY A 136 -3.41 -2.57 18.07
N ARG A 137 -3.49 -2.91 16.79
CA ARG A 137 -2.54 -2.43 15.78
C ARG A 137 -2.80 -0.96 15.51
N SER A 138 -1.79 -0.14 15.74
CA SER A 138 -1.87 1.31 15.49
C SER A 138 -1.73 1.58 14.00
N VAL A 139 -2.70 2.27 13.41
CA VAL A 139 -2.65 2.71 12.02
C VAL A 139 -2.48 4.22 11.98
N LEU A 140 -1.40 4.66 11.37
CA LEU A 140 -1.16 6.06 11.05
C LEU A 140 -1.93 6.40 9.75
N PRO A 141 -3.00 7.20 9.81
CA PRO A 141 -3.69 7.62 8.61
C PRO A 141 -2.82 8.58 7.79
N LEU A 142 -2.86 8.48 6.47
CA LEU A 142 -2.15 9.43 5.58
C LEU A 142 -2.95 10.72 5.34
N ILE A 143 -3.67 11.17 6.36
CA ILE A 143 -4.37 12.45 6.40
C ILE A 143 -3.38 13.48 6.96
N GLY A 144 -3.33 14.67 6.38
CA GLY A 144 -2.39 15.70 6.80
C GLY A 144 -0.99 15.56 6.19
N LYS A 145 0.00 16.15 6.87
CA LYS A 145 1.38 16.21 6.39
C LYS A 145 2.18 15.00 6.84
N VAL A 146 2.11 13.93 6.08
CA VAL A 146 3.03 12.79 6.18
C VAL A 146 4.03 12.91 5.04
N GLU A 147 5.31 13.03 5.38
CA GLU A 147 6.41 13.16 4.45
C GLU A 147 7.23 11.87 4.43
N PHE A 148 7.33 11.27 3.25
CA PHE A 148 8.12 10.06 3.04
C PHE A 148 9.53 10.46 2.57
N GLY A 149 10.54 10.14 3.39
CA GLY A 149 11.93 10.17 3.00
C GLY A 149 12.43 8.79 2.57
N GLU A 150 13.65 8.72 2.07
CA GLU A 150 14.29 7.46 1.70
C GLU A 150 14.67 6.60 2.93
N GLU A 151 14.95 7.24 4.06
CA GLU A 151 15.44 6.58 5.29
C GLU A 151 14.44 6.62 6.45
N ASN A 152 13.42 7.48 6.39
CA ASN A 152 12.43 7.64 7.45
C ASN A 152 11.13 8.28 6.95
N ILE A 153 10.11 8.24 7.80
CA ILE A 153 8.82 8.89 7.59
C ILE A 153 8.66 9.96 8.67
N LEU A 154 8.35 11.19 8.26
CA LEU A 154 8.09 12.31 9.18
C LEU A 154 6.60 12.66 9.17
N VAL A 155 6.05 12.81 10.37
CA VAL A 155 4.64 13.13 10.55
C VAL A 155 4.45 14.38 11.39
N ASP A 156 3.43 15.18 11.06
CA ASP A 156 3.02 16.31 11.90
C ASP A 156 2.23 15.79 13.13
N SER A 157 2.22 16.58 14.19
CA SER A 157 1.47 16.28 15.41
C SER A 157 -0.02 16.07 15.18
N GLU A 158 -0.62 16.76 14.21
CA GLU A 158 -2.02 16.55 13.83
C GLU A 158 -2.31 15.12 13.38
N ALA A 159 -1.41 14.49 12.62
CA ALA A 159 -1.56 13.10 12.19
C ALA A 159 -1.46 12.12 13.37
N VAL A 160 -0.68 12.47 14.38
CA VAL A 160 -0.55 11.68 15.63
C VAL A 160 -1.81 11.80 16.47
N GLU A 161 -2.34 13.03 16.65
CA GLU A 161 -3.57 13.26 17.39
C GLU A 161 -4.75 12.49 16.75
N GLU A 162 -4.88 12.52 15.43
CA GLU A 162 -5.91 11.80 14.71
C GLU A 162 -5.78 10.28 14.85
N MET A 163 -4.54 9.76 14.84
CA MET A 163 -4.26 8.36 15.14
C MET A 163 -4.71 7.99 16.56
N MET A 164 -4.50 8.86 17.54
CA MET A 164 -4.89 8.65 18.94
C MET A 164 -6.41 8.77 19.12
N GLU A 165 -7.06 9.78 18.55
CA GLU A 165 -8.51 9.99 18.64
C GLU A 165 -9.31 8.87 17.97
N THR A 166 -8.83 8.34 16.87
CA THR A 166 -9.49 7.23 16.15
C THR A 166 -9.23 5.87 16.81
N GLY A 167 -8.50 5.82 17.92
CA GLY A 167 -8.19 4.58 18.61
C GLY A 167 -7.31 3.63 17.80
N GLY A 168 -6.59 4.15 16.80
CA GLY A 168 -5.66 3.41 15.93
C GLY A 168 -6.29 2.27 15.13
N GLY A 169 -7.63 2.18 15.07
CA GLY A 169 -8.33 1.03 14.52
C GLY A 169 -8.84 1.25 13.09
N ILE A 170 -8.72 0.20 12.28
CA ILE A 170 -9.17 0.12 10.87
C ILE A 170 -10.68 0.46 10.73
N LYS A 171 -11.50 0.23 11.76
CA LYS A 171 -12.95 0.51 11.72
C LYS A 171 -13.25 1.97 11.41
N ASN A 172 -12.46 2.88 11.93
CA ASN A 172 -12.69 4.32 11.78
C ASN A 172 -12.25 4.85 10.41
N LEU A 173 -11.22 4.26 9.78
CA LEU A 173 -10.84 4.56 8.40
C LEU A 173 -11.97 4.16 7.41
N ILE A 174 -12.66 3.05 7.68
CA ILE A 174 -13.78 2.59 6.83
C ILE A 174 -15.00 3.49 7.02
N GLU A 175 -15.27 3.98 8.23
CA GLU A 175 -16.42 4.84 8.54
C GLU A 175 -16.18 6.30 8.13
N GLY A 176 -14.96 6.81 8.24
CA GLY A 176 -14.58 8.14 7.77
C GLY A 176 -14.79 8.32 6.27
N ASN A 177 -14.41 7.33 5.46
CA ASN A 177 -14.64 7.33 4.02
C ASN A 177 -16.15 7.28 3.63
N LYS A 178 -17.01 6.70 4.47
CA LYS A 178 -18.47 6.71 4.22
C LYS A 178 -19.13 8.07 4.49
N LYS A 179 -18.58 8.87 5.39
CA LYS A 179 -19.11 10.21 5.69
C LYS A 179 -18.79 11.24 4.61
N VAL A 180 -17.64 11.13 3.96
CA VAL A 180 -17.24 12.03 2.85
C VAL A 180 -18.13 11.81 1.61
N GLN A 181 -18.58 10.58 1.35
CA GLN A 181 -19.44 10.26 0.20
C GLN A 181 -20.93 10.67 0.37
N ARG A 182 -21.36 11.07 1.59
CA ARG A 182 -22.75 11.52 1.84
C ARG A 182 -22.95 13.03 1.80
N LYS A 183 -21.91 13.81 1.55
CA LYS A 183 -21.93 15.27 1.45
C LYS A 183 -21.55 15.81 0.05
N GLY A 184 -21.54 14.96 -0.95
CA GLY A 184 -21.36 15.34 -2.36
C GLY A 184 -22.64 15.13 -3.16
#